data_59bcc92e3a7688dc693cb4a0c7deebeb
#
_entry.id   59bcc92e3a7688dc693cb4a0c7deebeb
#
_cell.length_a   1.000
_cell.length_b   1.000
_cell.length_c   1.000
_cell.angle_alpha   90.00
_cell.angle_beta   90.00
_cell.angle_gamma   90.00
#
_symmetry.space_group_name_H-M   'P 1'
#
loop_
_entity.id
_entity.type
_entity.pdbx_description
1 polymer ?
#
loop_
_entity_poly.entity_id
_entity_poly.type
_entity_poly.pdbx_seq_one_letter_code
_entity_poly.pdbx_strand_id
1 'polypeptide(L)'
;SRTVGISPGKYLKQCRIACAKQLLIQQELPVSVVSTLCGFSDANYFTKVFRKETGVSPGQYRQKHQAEAVTIPSIQEMIGEMYL
;
A
#
# COMPACT_ATOMS: atom_id res chain seq x y z
N SER A 1 20.61 11.66 4.71
CA SER A 1 20.98 11.59 4.52
C SER A 1 21.80 10.91 3.78
N ARG A 2 22.00 9.91 3.74
CA ARG A 2 22.72 9.37 3.15
C ARG A 2 22.13 8.52 2.34
N THR A 3 21.13 8.49 1.88
CA THR A 3 20.59 7.69 0.95
C THR A 3 21.37 7.73 -0.23
N VAL A 4 22.43 7.33 -0.22
CA VAL A 4 23.34 7.33 -1.30
C VAL A 4 22.82 6.49 -2.42
N GLY A 5 22.96 6.96 -3.65
CA GLY A 5 22.56 6.20 -4.80
C GLY A 5 21.11 6.39 -5.21
N ILE A 6 20.33 7.15 -4.46
CA ILE A 6 18.94 7.40 -4.80
C ILE A 6 18.77 8.89 -5.03
N SER A 7 18.22 9.25 -6.18
CA SER A 7 17.97 10.65 -6.46
C SER A 7 16.83 11.13 -5.54
N PRO A 8 16.82 12.44 -5.24
CA PRO A 8 15.75 12.97 -4.38
C PRO A 8 14.35 12.69 -4.92
N GLY A 9 14.17 12.82 -6.23
CA GLY A 9 12.86 12.55 -6.81
C GLY A 9 12.44 11.10 -6.65
N LYS A 10 13.37 10.20 -6.84
CA LYS A 10 13.08 8.77 -6.72
C LYS A 10 12.76 8.43 -5.28
N TYR A 11 13.51 8.99 -4.34
CA TYR A 11 13.26 8.74 -2.94
C TYR A 11 11.88 9.23 -2.54
N LEU A 12 11.50 10.42 -3.01
CA LEU A 12 10.19 10.96 -2.71
C LEU A 12 9.08 10.08 -3.26
N LYS A 13 9.27 9.59 -4.49
CA LYS A 13 8.29 8.72 -5.10
C LYS A 13 8.11 7.44 -4.29
N GLN A 14 9.21 6.86 -3.82
CA GLN A 14 9.12 5.65 -3.01
C GLN A 14 8.42 5.91 -1.69
N CYS A 15 8.66 7.06 -1.08
CA CYS A 15 7.97 7.41 0.16
C CYS A 15 6.47 7.54 -0.06
N ARG A 16 6.09 8.15 -1.18
CA ARG A 16 4.67 8.31 -1.49
C ARG A 16 4.00 6.97 -1.73
N ILE A 17 4.69 6.07 -2.40
CA ILE A 17 4.15 4.75 -2.66
C ILE A 17 4.03 3.95 -1.35
N ALA A 18 5.01 4.07 -0.47
CA ALA A 18 4.95 3.39 0.82
C ALA A 18 3.75 3.89 1.63
N CYS A 19 3.52 5.20 1.61
CA CYS A 19 2.36 5.78 2.27
C CYS A 19 1.07 5.23 1.67
N ALA A 20 1.02 5.15 0.34
CA ALA A 20 -0.17 4.64 -0.32
C ALA A 20 -0.45 3.20 0.05
N LYS A 21 0.59 2.38 0.14
CA LYS A 21 0.41 0.98 0.53
C LYS A 21 -0.27 0.88 1.88
N GLN A 22 0.15 1.67 2.84
CA GLN A 22 -0.45 1.63 4.16
C GLN A 22 -1.89 2.11 4.15
N LEU A 23 -2.16 3.20 3.43
CA LEU A 23 -3.50 3.73 3.37
C LEU A 23 -4.45 2.76 2.67
N LEU A 24 -3.96 2.08 1.64
CA LEU A 24 -4.80 1.12 0.92
C LEU A 24 -5.19 -0.05 1.81
N ILE A 25 -4.33 -0.45 2.71
CA ILE A 25 -4.57 -1.60 3.58
C ILE A 25 -5.32 -1.19 4.83
N GLN A 26 -4.91 -0.10 5.47
CA GLN A 26 -5.45 0.27 6.77
C GLN A 26 -6.72 1.07 6.69
N GLN A 27 -6.92 1.80 5.60
CA GLN A 27 -8.07 2.66 5.45
C GLN A 27 -8.88 2.21 4.25
N GLU A 28 -10.19 2.31 4.36
CA GLU A 28 -11.05 1.96 3.23
C GLU A 28 -11.35 3.22 2.44
N LEU A 29 -10.32 3.85 1.94
CA LEU A 29 -10.45 5.08 1.17
C LEU A 29 -10.45 4.75 -0.31
N PRO A 30 -11.19 5.52 -1.11
CA PRO A 30 -11.08 5.35 -2.56
C PRO A 30 -9.65 5.58 -3.02
N VAL A 31 -9.27 4.91 -4.10
CA VAL A 31 -7.92 5.04 -4.63
C VAL A 31 -7.60 6.49 -4.96
N SER A 32 -8.60 7.23 -5.49
CA SER A 32 -8.36 8.63 -5.82
C SER A 32 -8.03 9.46 -4.60
N VAL A 33 -8.67 9.16 -3.48
CA VAL A 33 -8.38 9.88 -2.23
C VAL A 33 -6.99 9.51 -1.74
N VAL A 34 -6.64 8.24 -1.81
CA VAL A 34 -5.31 7.79 -1.40
C VAL A 34 -4.24 8.51 -2.23
N SER A 35 -4.44 8.61 -3.54
CA SER A 35 -3.47 9.27 -4.38
C SER A 35 -3.28 10.73 -3.98
N THR A 36 -4.36 11.42 -3.66
CA THR A 36 -4.27 12.82 -3.24
C THR A 36 -3.55 12.94 -1.90
N LEU A 37 -3.89 12.09 -0.96
CA LEU A 37 -3.27 12.13 0.37
C LEU A 37 -1.78 11.84 0.29
N CYS A 38 -1.37 11.03 -0.67
CA CYS A 38 0.03 10.68 -0.83
C CYS A 38 0.80 11.68 -1.68
N GLY A 39 0.17 12.76 -2.09
CA GLY A 39 0.86 13.81 -2.81
C GLY A 39 0.83 13.70 -4.32
N PHE A 40 0.01 12.83 -4.87
CA PHE A 40 -0.15 12.73 -6.31
C PHE A 40 -1.28 13.64 -6.76
N SER A 41 -1.04 14.40 -7.81
CA SER A 41 -2.04 15.32 -8.33
C SER A 41 -3.01 14.63 -9.29
N ASP A 42 -2.66 13.44 -9.76
CA ASP A 42 -3.45 12.74 -10.76
C ASP A 42 -3.51 11.27 -10.40
N ALA A 43 -4.72 10.76 -10.22
CA ALA A 43 -4.91 9.37 -9.85
C ALA A 43 -4.42 8.42 -10.93
N ASN A 44 -4.53 8.82 -12.20
CA ASN A 44 -4.03 7.99 -13.28
C ASN A 44 -2.52 7.86 -13.21
N TYR A 45 -1.84 8.95 -12.94
CA TYR A 45 -0.39 8.92 -12.78
C TYR A 45 -0.02 8.08 -11.57
N PHE A 46 -0.74 8.26 -10.48
CA PHE A 46 -0.51 7.48 -9.27
C PHE A 46 -0.62 5.98 -9.58
N THR A 47 -1.66 5.60 -10.30
CA THR A 47 -1.87 4.21 -10.64
C THR A 47 -0.70 3.65 -11.46
N LYS A 48 -0.22 4.44 -12.41
CA LYS A 48 0.92 4.00 -13.22
C LYS A 48 2.17 3.81 -12.37
N VAL A 49 2.45 4.78 -11.50
CA VAL A 49 3.62 4.71 -10.65
C VAL A 49 3.51 3.55 -9.68
N PHE A 50 2.35 3.39 -9.06
CA PHE A 50 2.15 2.32 -8.10
C PHE A 50 2.34 0.96 -8.77
N ARG A 51 1.76 0.79 -9.95
CA ARG A 51 1.89 -0.46 -10.66
C ARG A 51 3.34 -0.73 -11.05
N LYS A 52 4.06 0.30 -11.43
CA LYS A 52 5.46 0.15 -11.78
C LYS A 52 6.29 -0.26 -10.57
N GLU A 53 5.99 0.30 -9.41
CA GLU A 53 6.77 0.03 -8.21
C GLU A 53 6.39 -1.28 -7.54
N THR A 54 5.14 -1.66 -7.61
CA THR A 54 4.65 -2.85 -6.90
C THR A 54 4.31 -4.02 -7.81
N GLY A 55 4.12 -3.75 -9.09
CA GLY A 55 3.73 -4.79 -10.03
C GLY A 55 2.23 -4.99 -10.17
N VAL A 56 1.44 -4.34 -9.33
CA VAL A 56 -0.02 -4.47 -9.38
C VAL A 56 -0.64 -3.10 -9.20
N SER A 57 -1.89 -2.97 -9.62
CA SER A 57 -2.61 -1.72 -9.46
C SER A 57 -2.96 -1.51 -7.98
N PRO A 58 -3.25 -0.27 -7.59
CA PRO A 58 -3.63 -0.01 -6.19
C PRO A 58 -4.85 -0.81 -5.77
N GLY A 59 -5.83 -0.95 -6.65
CA GLY A 59 -7.02 -1.73 -6.33
C GLY A 59 -6.71 -3.18 -6.12
N GLN A 60 -5.86 -3.73 -6.98
CA GLN A 60 -5.45 -5.13 -6.84
C GLN A 60 -4.63 -5.33 -5.59
N TYR A 61 -3.77 -4.38 -5.27
CA TYR A 61 -2.95 -4.47 -4.08
C TYR A 61 -3.84 -4.51 -2.83
N ARG A 62 -4.83 -3.63 -2.77
CA ARG A 62 -5.77 -3.62 -1.65
C ARG A 62 -6.50 -4.93 -1.54
N GLN A 63 -7.01 -5.41 -2.66
CA GLN A 63 -7.81 -6.63 -2.66
C GLN A 63 -6.98 -7.82 -2.18
N LYS A 64 -5.74 -7.89 -2.63
CA LYS A 64 -4.87 -8.99 -2.25
C LYS A 64 -4.58 -8.95 -0.75
N HIS A 65 -4.30 -7.77 -0.22
CA HIS A 65 -3.95 -7.68 1.19
C HIS A 65 -5.15 -7.74 2.10
N GLN A 66 -6.31 -7.34 1.62
CA GLN A 66 -7.51 -7.52 2.42
C GLN A 66 -7.87 -8.98 2.53
N ALA A 67 -7.66 -9.74 1.47
CA ALA A 67 -7.88 -11.17 1.54
C ALA A 67 -6.94 -11.80 2.55
N GLU A 68 -5.70 -11.36 2.58
CA GLU A 68 -4.74 -11.86 3.55
C GLU A 68 -5.13 -11.46 4.96
N ALA A 69 -5.64 -10.24 5.12
CA ALA A 69 -6.06 -9.78 6.43
C ALA A 69 -7.25 -10.59 6.93
N VAL A 70 -8.13 -10.97 6.03
CA VAL A 70 -9.26 -11.80 6.42
C VAL A 70 -8.77 -13.16 6.89
N THR A 71 -7.74 -13.69 6.23
CA THR A 71 -7.18 -14.98 6.62
C THR A 71 -6.54 -14.90 8.00
N ILE A 72 -5.86 -13.80 8.28
CA ILE A 72 -5.17 -13.64 9.54
C ILE A 72 -6.08 -13.78 10.75
N PRO A 73 -7.25 -13.14 10.76
CA PRO A 73 -8.15 -13.34 11.91
C PRO A 73 -8.50 -14.79 12.14
N SER A 74 -8.69 -15.54 11.08
CA SER A 74 -8.96 -16.97 11.25
C SER A 74 -7.78 -17.66 11.90
N ILE A 75 -6.59 -17.30 11.50
CA ILE A 75 -5.40 -17.85 12.09
C ILE A 75 -5.31 -17.49 13.55
N GLN A 76 -5.68 -16.28 13.89
CA GLN A 76 -5.64 -15.83 15.27
C GLN A 76 -6.61 -16.63 16.12
N GLU A 77 -7.74 -16.96 15.56
CA GLU A 77 -8.68 -17.80 16.29
C GLU A 77 -8.08 -19.16 16.58
N MET A 78 -7.39 -19.72 15.61
CA MET A 78 -6.73 -20.98 15.84
C MET A 78 -5.64 -20.85 16.88
N ILE A 79 -4.93 -19.76 16.84
CA ILE A 79 -3.89 -19.51 17.81
C ILE A 79 -4.50 -19.42 19.21
N GLY A 80 -5.63 -18.74 19.31
CA GLY A 80 -6.32 -18.65 20.56
C GLY A 80 -6.65 -20.02 21.10
N GLU A 81 -7.09 -20.89 20.21
CA GLU A 81 -7.39 -22.25 20.63
C GLU A 81 -6.15 -22.97 21.08
N MET A 82 -5.05 -22.71 20.42
CA MET A 82 -3.81 -23.36 20.81
C MET A 82 -3.36 -22.92 22.19
N TYR A 83 -3.68 -21.70 22.54
CA TYR A 83 -3.34 -21.22 23.87
C TYR A 83 -4.18 -21.88 24.96
N LEU A 84 -5.29 -22.36 24.56
CA LEU A 84 -6.16 -23.01 25.53
C LEU A 84 -5.79 -24.47 25.69
#